data_f9c257698171ed5d5674ae4eb265a3ba
#
_entry.id   f9c257698171ed5d5674ae4eb265a3ba
#
_cell.length_a   1.000
_cell.length_b   1.000
_cell.length_c   1.000
_cell.angle_alpha   90.00
_cell.angle_beta   90.00
_cell.angle_gamma   90.00
#
_symmetry.space_group_name_H-M   'P 1'
#
loop_
_entity.id
_entity.type
_entity.pdbx_description
1 polymer ?
#
loop_
_entity_poly.entity_id
_entity_poly.type
_entity_poly.pdbx_seq_one_letter_code
_entity_poly.pdbx_strand_id
1 'polypeptide(L)'
;MNKKFKVGLIRVLTTEDEEVLQSHGKQIMEYFPELEVVTKCIPDQYEGIHSPELGKIAIPKIVETARSFTDVDMIIVSCADDPGVAEIRKVLPDIPVTGGGETTVALALKYGSRIGVLGITDYAPQAYMRMIPEQMILGRPEGVHSTLDLMTPEGKASVLKLGMKLKEQGAEVIALACTGLATIGIAKDL
;
A
#
# COMPACT_ATOMS: atom_id res chain seq x y z
N MET A 1 24.40 15.22 16.05
CA MET A 1 23.48 14.15 15.59
C MET A 1 22.72 14.70 14.39
N ASN A 2 22.78 14.07 13.23
CA ASN A 2 21.96 14.49 12.10
C ASN A 2 20.49 14.24 12.45
N LYS A 3 19.64 15.28 12.31
CA LYS A 3 18.18 15.15 12.47
C LYS A 3 17.70 14.09 11.47
N LYS A 4 17.03 13.04 11.93
CA LYS A 4 16.39 12.05 11.05
C LYS A 4 15.21 12.72 10.34
N PHE A 5 14.98 12.30 9.10
CA PHE A 5 13.80 12.71 8.34
C PHE A 5 12.58 11.94 8.88
N LYS A 6 11.55 12.66 9.30
CA LYS A 6 10.37 12.07 9.95
C LYS A 6 9.24 11.84 8.96
N VAL A 7 8.73 10.62 8.93
CA VAL A 7 7.64 10.19 8.07
C VAL A 7 6.41 9.85 8.91
N GLY A 8 5.29 10.51 8.63
CA GLY A 8 3.97 10.11 9.12
C GLY A 8 3.40 9.01 8.23
N LEU A 9 3.22 7.80 8.76
CA LEU A 9 2.65 6.67 8.03
C LEU A 9 1.22 6.40 8.48
N ILE A 10 0.26 6.49 7.55
CA ILE A 10 -1.15 6.20 7.82
C ILE A 10 -1.49 4.79 7.37
N ARG A 11 -1.86 3.92 8.31
CA ARG A 11 -2.46 2.61 8.03
C ARG A 11 -3.97 2.79 7.86
N VAL A 12 -4.50 2.29 6.75
CA VAL A 12 -5.93 2.44 6.39
C VAL A 12 -6.80 1.32 6.99
N LEU A 13 -6.46 0.91 8.17
CA LEU A 13 -7.20 -0.06 8.98
C LEU A 13 -7.18 0.40 10.44
N THR A 14 -8.05 -0.19 11.27
CA THR A 14 -8.03 -0.04 12.72
C THR A 14 -7.51 -1.33 13.34
N THR A 15 -6.53 -1.23 14.23
CA THR A 15 -5.99 -2.37 14.99
C THR A 15 -5.51 -1.92 16.35
N GLU A 16 -5.68 -2.78 17.35
CA GLU A 16 -5.09 -2.65 18.69
C GLU A 16 -3.78 -3.43 18.81
N ASP A 17 -3.47 -4.26 17.81
CA ASP A 17 -2.22 -5.01 17.74
C ASP A 17 -1.09 -4.09 17.29
N GLU A 18 -0.21 -3.76 18.22
CA GLU A 18 0.95 -2.88 18.01
C GLU A 18 1.94 -3.45 16.97
N GLU A 19 2.08 -4.75 16.89
CA GLU A 19 2.98 -5.38 15.91
C GLU A 19 2.43 -5.19 14.49
N VAL A 20 1.13 -5.41 14.30
CA VAL A 20 0.43 -5.16 13.05
C VAL A 20 0.47 -3.68 12.69
N LEU A 21 0.22 -2.79 13.65
CA LEU A 21 0.27 -1.34 13.45
C LEU A 21 1.63 -0.92 12.92
N GLN A 22 2.72 -1.32 13.59
CA GLN A 22 4.07 -0.86 13.29
C GLN A 22 4.75 -1.62 12.13
N SER A 23 4.18 -2.72 11.64
CA SER A 23 4.83 -3.62 10.68
C SER A 23 5.38 -2.90 9.44
N HIS A 24 4.61 -2.02 8.80
CA HIS A 24 5.05 -1.29 7.61
C HIS A 24 6.10 -0.21 7.94
N GLY A 25 5.93 0.50 9.06
CA GLY A 25 6.91 1.49 9.51
C GLY A 25 8.26 0.85 9.84
N LYS A 26 8.25 -0.31 10.50
CA LYS A 26 9.45 -1.11 10.77
C LYS A 26 10.16 -1.53 9.48
N GLN A 27 9.41 -2.02 8.48
CA GLN A 27 9.99 -2.39 7.18
C GLN A 27 10.63 -1.18 6.48
N ILE A 28 9.98 -0.02 6.48
CA ILE A 28 10.56 1.20 5.90
C ILE A 28 11.87 1.54 6.60
N MET A 29 11.91 1.53 7.93
CA MET A 29 13.13 1.83 8.70
C MET A 29 14.22 0.76 8.57
N GLU A 30 13.87 -0.49 8.27
CA GLU A 30 14.83 -1.56 7.96
C GLU A 30 15.61 -1.27 6.67
N TYR A 31 14.90 -0.81 5.62
CA TYR A 31 15.52 -0.47 4.33
C TYR A 31 16.12 0.94 4.29
N PHE A 32 15.59 1.87 5.10
CA PHE A 32 15.98 3.28 5.14
C PHE A 32 16.20 3.71 6.60
N PRO A 33 17.34 3.33 7.23
CA PRO A 33 17.60 3.58 8.65
C PRO A 33 17.78 5.07 9.01
N GLU A 34 17.95 5.93 8.01
CA GLU A 34 17.96 7.39 8.16
C GLU A 34 16.58 7.99 8.41
N LEU A 35 15.49 7.23 8.17
CA LEU A 35 14.14 7.68 8.44
C LEU A 35 13.72 7.37 9.89
N GLU A 36 12.83 8.21 10.40
CA GLU A 36 12.03 7.97 11.60
C GLU A 36 10.57 7.89 11.19
N VAL A 37 9.92 6.75 11.39
CA VAL A 37 8.53 6.55 10.96
C VAL A 37 7.60 6.54 12.17
N VAL A 38 6.65 7.47 12.17
CA VAL A 38 5.56 7.54 13.14
C VAL A 38 4.31 6.98 12.49
N THR A 39 3.85 5.81 12.94
CA THR A 39 2.69 5.13 12.36
C THR A 39 1.42 5.41 13.14
N LYS A 40 0.33 5.71 12.43
CA LYS A 40 -1.03 5.80 12.98
C LYS A 40 -2.00 5.00 12.12
N CYS A 41 -3.00 4.36 12.74
CA CYS A 41 -4.15 3.80 12.03
C CYS A 41 -5.32 4.79 12.02
N ILE A 42 -6.24 4.60 11.08
CA ILE A 42 -7.52 5.33 11.06
C ILE A 42 -8.53 4.65 12.01
N PRO A 43 -9.49 5.39 12.58
CA PRO A 43 -10.52 4.82 13.45
C PRO A 43 -11.60 4.05 12.66
N ASP A 44 -12.25 3.08 13.30
CA ASP A 44 -13.45 2.39 12.83
C ASP A 44 -13.36 1.84 11.39
N GLN A 45 -12.24 1.17 11.07
CA GLN A 45 -11.96 0.56 9.76
C GLN A 45 -11.31 -0.81 9.94
N TYR A 46 -11.93 -1.72 10.68
CA TYR A 46 -11.36 -3.01 11.09
C TYR A 46 -11.08 -3.97 9.93
N GLU A 47 -11.84 -3.86 8.83
CA GLU A 47 -11.68 -4.72 7.65
C GLU A 47 -10.67 -4.18 6.61
N GLY A 48 -10.09 -3.00 6.86
CA GLY A 48 -9.27 -2.30 5.87
C GLY A 48 -10.08 -1.77 4.69
N ILE A 49 -9.44 -1.60 3.52
CA ILE A 49 -10.09 -1.11 2.30
C ILE A 49 -9.95 -2.16 1.21
N HIS A 50 -11.06 -2.77 0.80
CA HIS A 50 -11.14 -3.76 -0.28
C HIS A 50 -12.33 -3.51 -1.22
N SER A 51 -12.98 -2.35 -1.10
CA SER A 51 -13.99 -1.87 -2.03
C SER A 51 -13.94 -0.35 -2.22
N PRO A 52 -14.46 0.20 -3.32
CA PRO A 52 -14.55 1.65 -3.54
C PRO A 52 -15.39 2.36 -2.48
N GLU A 53 -16.43 1.71 -1.94
CA GLU A 53 -17.31 2.24 -0.90
C GLU A 53 -16.54 2.43 0.41
N LEU A 54 -15.78 1.40 0.83
CA LEU A 54 -14.91 1.48 2.02
C LEU A 54 -13.84 2.56 1.85
N GLY A 55 -13.30 2.70 0.64
CA GLY A 55 -12.36 3.78 0.30
C GLY A 55 -12.98 5.16 0.54
N LYS A 56 -14.19 5.40 0.06
CA LYS A 56 -14.92 6.68 0.26
C LYS A 56 -15.18 6.98 1.74
N ILE A 57 -15.57 5.97 2.52
CA ILE A 57 -15.81 6.10 3.96
C ILE A 57 -14.50 6.39 4.71
N ALA A 58 -13.39 5.83 4.27
CA ALA A 58 -12.08 6.00 4.90
C ALA A 58 -11.46 7.38 4.67
N ILE A 59 -11.73 8.05 3.53
CA ILE A 59 -11.09 9.33 3.16
C ILE A 59 -11.16 10.38 4.28
N PRO A 60 -12.31 10.73 4.88
CA PRO A 60 -12.34 11.73 5.94
C PRO A 60 -11.53 11.31 7.18
N LYS A 61 -11.52 10.01 7.52
CA LYS A 61 -10.73 9.47 8.63
C LYS A 61 -9.23 9.57 8.36
N ILE A 62 -8.82 9.30 7.13
CA ILE A 62 -7.43 9.44 6.66
C ILE A 62 -6.97 10.90 6.73
N VAL A 63 -7.79 11.83 6.26
CA VAL A 63 -7.49 13.27 6.31
C VAL A 63 -7.34 13.75 7.75
N GLU A 64 -8.23 13.33 8.66
CA GLU A 64 -8.16 13.71 10.07
C GLU A 64 -6.93 13.09 10.76
N THR A 65 -6.59 11.83 10.43
CA THR A 65 -5.36 11.20 10.90
C THR A 65 -4.12 11.97 10.40
N ALA A 66 -4.13 12.40 9.13
CA ALA A 66 -3.05 13.21 8.57
C ALA A 66 -2.86 14.53 9.35
N ARG A 67 -3.95 15.22 9.67
CA ARG A 67 -3.94 16.46 10.49
C ARG A 67 -3.39 16.26 11.90
N SER A 68 -3.50 15.05 12.44
CA SER A 68 -3.02 14.73 13.79
C SER A 68 -1.50 14.56 13.88
N PHE A 69 -0.78 14.45 12.75
CA PHE A 69 0.68 14.43 12.79
C PHE A 69 1.23 15.82 13.10
N THR A 70 2.15 15.85 14.05
CA THR A 70 2.93 17.03 14.40
C THR A 70 4.39 16.75 14.08
N ASP A 71 5.11 17.71 13.53
CA ASP A 71 6.56 17.61 13.29
C ASP A 71 6.95 16.38 12.42
N VAL A 72 6.27 16.23 11.27
CA VAL A 72 6.64 15.27 10.21
C VAL A 72 7.07 16.01 8.95
N ASP A 73 8.07 15.46 8.26
CA ASP A 73 8.62 16.04 7.03
C ASP A 73 7.84 15.57 5.78
N MET A 74 7.13 14.43 5.86
CA MET A 74 6.21 13.94 4.82
C MET A 74 5.17 12.99 5.40
N ILE A 75 4.13 12.71 4.62
CA ILE A 75 3.09 11.72 4.96
C ILE A 75 2.99 10.66 3.87
N ILE A 76 2.87 9.39 4.28
CA ILE A 76 2.62 8.24 3.41
C ILE A 76 1.27 7.61 3.79
N VAL A 77 0.36 7.47 2.80
CA VAL A 77 -0.85 6.68 2.95
C VAL A 77 -0.54 5.25 2.52
N SER A 78 -0.53 4.32 3.48
CA SER A 78 -0.16 2.91 3.24
C SER A 78 -1.35 2.11 2.69
N CYS A 79 -1.72 2.41 1.46
CA CYS A 79 -2.75 1.70 0.69
C CYS A 79 -2.43 1.80 -0.80
N ALA A 80 -2.65 0.71 -1.54
CA ALA A 80 -2.40 0.69 -2.98
C ALA A 80 -3.44 1.50 -3.79
N ASP A 81 -4.60 1.79 -3.21
CA ASP A 81 -5.65 2.60 -3.83
C ASP A 81 -5.47 4.12 -3.61
N ASP A 82 -4.48 4.51 -2.79
CA ASP A 82 -4.15 5.91 -2.45
C ASP A 82 -5.34 6.76 -1.94
N PRO A 83 -6.23 6.22 -1.08
CA PRO A 83 -7.39 6.95 -0.61
C PRO A 83 -6.97 8.17 0.21
N GLY A 84 -7.59 9.32 -0.07
CA GLY A 84 -7.36 10.55 0.68
C GLY A 84 -6.06 11.29 0.35
N VAL A 85 -5.16 10.76 -0.49
CA VAL A 85 -3.90 11.44 -0.86
C VAL A 85 -4.16 12.81 -1.47
N ALA A 86 -5.11 12.90 -2.41
CA ALA A 86 -5.46 14.17 -3.06
C ALA A 86 -6.09 15.17 -2.07
N GLU A 87 -6.89 14.68 -1.14
CA GLU A 87 -7.54 15.46 -0.10
C GLU A 87 -6.54 15.99 0.92
N ILE A 88 -5.58 15.15 1.36
CA ILE A 88 -4.52 15.59 2.28
C ILE A 88 -3.67 16.67 1.64
N ARG A 89 -3.28 16.51 0.37
CA ARG A 89 -2.51 17.54 -0.38
C ARG A 89 -3.21 18.91 -0.43
N LYS A 90 -4.55 18.94 -0.43
CA LYS A 90 -5.34 20.18 -0.40
C LYS A 90 -5.34 20.84 0.98
N VAL A 91 -5.39 20.06 2.06
CA VAL A 91 -5.54 20.58 3.42
C VAL A 91 -4.22 20.75 4.16
N LEU A 92 -3.15 20.11 3.69
CA LEU A 92 -1.77 20.20 4.20
C LEU A 92 -0.79 20.48 3.04
N PRO A 93 -0.91 21.62 2.35
CA PRO A 93 -0.16 21.89 1.11
C PRO A 93 1.35 21.98 1.31
N ASP A 94 1.81 22.26 2.52
CA ASP A 94 3.23 22.43 2.86
C ASP A 94 3.92 21.10 3.22
N ILE A 95 3.15 20.02 3.38
CA ILE A 95 3.70 18.69 3.72
C ILE A 95 3.63 17.80 2.46
N PRO A 96 4.76 17.29 1.97
CA PRO A 96 4.76 16.28 0.92
C PRO A 96 3.94 15.05 1.29
N VAL A 97 3.06 14.60 0.39
CA VAL A 97 2.19 13.44 0.63
C VAL A 97 2.30 12.48 -0.55
N THR A 98 2.46 11.19 -0.26
CA THR A 98 2.39 10.15 -1.27
C THR A 98 1.56 8.96 -0.79
N GLY A 99 1.15 8.13 -1.72
CA GLY A 99 0.46 6.88 -1.44
C GLY A 99 1.26 5.65 -1.89
N GLY A 100 0.90 4.50 -1.37
CA GLY A 100 1.53 3.23 -1.72
C GLY A 100 1.34 2.86 -3.19
N GLY A 101 0.18 3.21 -3.77
CA GLY A 101 -0.14 2.90 -5.15
C GLY A 101 0.69 3.70 -6.15
N GLU A 102 0.62 5.04 -6.10
CA GLU A 102 1.35 5.90 -7.04
C GLU A 102 2.86 5.69 -6.94
N THR A 103 3.39 5.47 -5.74
CA THR A 103 4.82 5.23 -5.52
C THR A 103 5.25 3.88 -6.12
N THR A 104 4.46 2.82 -5.92
CA THR A 104 4.74 1.50 -6.49
C THR A 104 4.72 1.54 -8.01
N VAL A 105 3.72 2.20 -8.62
CA VAL A 105 3.64 2.34 -10.07
C VAL A 105 4.82 3.14 -10.62
N ALA A 106 5.15 4.28 -10.00
CA ALA A 106 6.28 5.11 -10.43
C ALA A 106 7.61 4.35 -10.36
N LEU A 107 7.79 3.49 -9.35
CA LEU A 107 8.97 2.64 -9.24
C LEU A 107 8.95 1.51 -10.28
N ALA A 108 7.83 0.82 -10.45
CA ALA A 108 7.70 -0.30 -11.39
C ALA A 108 8.04 0.10 -12.83
N LEU A 109 7.62 1.30 -13.26
CA LEU A 109 7.92 1.85 -14.58
C LEU A 109 9.42 2.03 -14.87
N LYS A 110 10.29 2.04 -13.85
CA LYS A 110 11.75 2.07 -14.02
C LYS A 110 12.34 0.70 -14.36
N TYR A 111 11.61 -0.37 -14.09
CA TYR A 111 12.07 -1.75 -14.25
C TYR A 111 11.43 -2.49 -15.41
N GLY A 112 10.31 -2.00 -15.94
CA GLY A 112 9.66 -2.63 -17.07
C GLY A 112 8.47 -1.82 -17.59
N SER A 113 8.03 -2.16 -18.79
CA SER A 113 6.88 -1.56 -19.48
C SER A 113 5.62 -2.41 -19.38
N ARG A 114 5.76 -3.71 -19.08
CA ARG A 114 4.66 -4.65 -18.84
C ARG A 114 4.63 -5.02 -17.38
N ILE A 115 3.65 -4.49 -16.67
CA ILE A 115 3.58 -4.55 -15.22
C ILE A 115 2.53 -5.55 -14.78
N GLY A 116 2.95 -6.64 -14.12
CA GLY A 116 2.06 -7.57 -13.45
C GLY A 116 1.52 -6.95 -12.16
N VAL A 117 0.23 -6.62 -12.14
CA VAL A 117 -0.44 -6.01 -11.00
C VAL A 117 -1.06 -7.12 -10.15
N LEU A 118 -0.37 -7.48 -9.06
CA LEU A 118 -0.78 -8.51 -8.13
C LEU A 118 -1.59 -7.86 -6.99
N GLY A 119 -2.91 -7.93 -7.10
CA GLY A 119 -3.87 -7.36 -6.13
C GLY A 119 -4.71 -8.44 -5.46
N ILE A 120 -5.67 -8.02 -4.63
CA ILE A 120 -6.64 -8.89 -3.94
C ILE A 120 -8.08 -8.62 -4.40
N THR A 121 -8.25 -7.73 -5.36
CA THR A 121 -9.54 -7.33 -5.95
C THR A 121 -9.60 -7.69 -7.44
N ASP A 122 -10.80 -7.74 -8.01
CA ASP A 122 -11.00 -7.97 -9.44
C ASP A 122 -10.77 -6.70 -10.29
N TYR A 123 -10.43 -5.59 -9.64
CA TYR A 123 -10.10 -4.31 -10.28
C TYR A 123 -8.73 -3.82 -9.80
N ALA A 124 -8.05 -3.07 -10.65
CA ALA A 124 -6.79 -2.45 -10.28
C ALA A 124 -7.03 -1.21 -9.40
N PRO A 125 -6.13 -0.90 -8.46
CA PRO A 125 -6.22 0.32 -7.66
C PRO A 125 -6.21 1.58 -8.54
N GLN A 126 -6.79 2.68 -8.04
CA GLN A 126 -6.98 3.93 -8.78
C GLN A 126 -5.68 4.51 -9.36
N ALA A 127 -4.58 4.41 -8.61
CA ALA A 127 -3.28 4.87 -9.09
C ALA A 127 -2.83 4.11 -10.35
N TYR A 128 -3.03 2.80 -10.38
CA TYR A 128 -2.66 1.95 -11.51
C TYR A 128 -3.53 2.25 -12.73
N MET A 129 -4.85 2.37 -12.54
CA MET A 129 -5.79 2.75 -13.61
C MET A 129 -5.46 4.10 -14.23
N ARG A 130 -4.98 5.05 -13.44
CA ARG A 130 -4.62 6.38 -13.90
C ARG A 130 -3.27 6.43 -14.62
N MET A 131 -2.27 5.69 -14.12
CA MET A 131 -0.87 5.84 -14.54
C MET A 131 -0.44 4.82 -15.60
N ILE A 132 -1.00 3.60 -15.58
CA ILE A 132 -0.55 2.48 -16.44
C ILE A 132 -1.71 1.64 -16.99
N PRO A 133 -2.80 2.24 -17.49
CA PRO A 133 -4.00 1.48 -17.90
C PRO A 133 -3.72 0.43 -19.00
N GLU A 134 -2.75 0.69 -19.88
CA GLU A 134 -2.41 -0.18 -21.02
C GLU A 134 -1.24 -1.12 -20.73
N GLN A 135 -0.41 -0.83 -19.72
CA GLN A 135 0.79 -1.59 -19.40
C GLN A 135 0.55 -2.71 -18.38
N MET A 136 -0.60 -2.71 -17.70
CA MET A 136 -0.85 -3.64 -16.61
C MET A 136 -1.42 -4.98 -17.07
N ILE A 137 -0.96 -6.05 -16.44
CA ILE A 137 -1.56 -7.38 -16.47
C ILE A 137 -2.10 -7.63 -15.08
N LEU A 138 -3.41 -7.46 -14.89
CA LEU A 138 -4.05 -7.60 -13.59
C LEU A 138 -4.23 -9.06 -13.20
N GLY A 139 -3.95 -9.39 -11.95
CA GLY A 139 -4.23 -10.69 -11.38
C GLY A 139 -4.66 -10.63 -9.92
N ARG A 140 -5.57 -11.55 -9.55
CA ARG A 140 -5.99 -11.82 -8.17
C ARG A 140 -5.66 -13.27 -7.82
N PRO A 141 -5.07 -13.54 -6.62
CA PRO A 141 -4.84 -14.90 -6.16
C PRO A 141 -6.18 -15.63 -5.95
N GLU A 142 -6.23 -16.89 -6.35
CA GLU A 142 -7.40 -17.74 -6.16
C GLU A 142 -7.69 -17.93 -4.66
N GLY A 143 -8.96 -17.81 -4.25
CA GLY A 143 -9.38 -17.98 -2.86
C GLY A 143 -9.02 -16.81 -1.93
N VAL A 144 -8.43 -15.72 -2.45
CA VAL A 144 -8.13 -14.51 -1.67
C VAL A 144 -9.17 -13.44 -1.96
N HIS A 145 -9.94 -13.05 -0.94
CA HIS A 145 -11.02 -12.06 -1.02
C HIS A 145 -10.81 -10.88 -0.07
N SER A 146 -9.89 -11.05 0.90
CA SER A 146 -9.57 -10.04 1.91
C SER A 146 -8.08 -10.08 2.27
N THR A 147 -7.62 -9.08 3.03
CA THR A 147 -6.26 -9.09 3.58
C THR A 147 -6.03 -10.21 4.59
N LEU A 148 -7.10 -10.71 5.25
CA LEU A 148 -7.00 -11.82 6.21
C LEU A 148 -6.66 -13.14 5.51
N ASP A 149 -7.20 -13.37 4.31
CA ASP A 149 -6.90 -14.58 3.53
C ASP A 149 -5.42 -14.66 3.15
N LEU A 150 -4.76 -13.52 2.97
CA LEU A 150 -3.31 -13.46 2.72
C LEU A 150 -2.47 -14.02 3.87
N MET A 151 -2.97 -13.96 5.11
CA MET A 151 -2.26 -14.43 6.30
C MET A 151 -2.25 -15.95 6.42
N THR A 152 -3.03 -16.65 5.59
CA THR A 152 -3.09 -18.13 5.57
C THR A 152 -1.97 -18.73 4.69
N PRO A 153 -1.50 -19.97 4.98
CA PRO A 153 -0.54 -20.66 4.11
C PRO A 153 -1.06 -20.82 2.67
N GLU A 154 -2.36 -21.10 2.51
CA GLU A 154 -3.03 -21.27 1.22
C GLU A 154 -3.06 -19.96 0.43
N GLY A 155 -3.39 -18.85 1.11
CA GLY A 155 -3.37 -17.51 0.51
C GLY A 155 -1.97 -17.13 0.03
N LYS A 156 -0.95 -17.37 0.86
CA LYS A 156 0.46 -17.14 0.48
C LYS A 156 0.88 -17.98 -0.73
N ALA A 157 0.54 -19.26 -0.75
CA ALA A 157 0.82 -20.15 -1.89
C ALA A 157 0.12 -19.68 -3.17
N SER A 158 -1.14 -19.22 -3.06
CA SER A 158 -1.89 -18.68 -4.20
C SER A 158 -1.28 -17.40 -4.75
N VAL A 159 -0.75 -16.53 -3.89
CA VAL A 159 -0.01 -15.31 -4.31
C VAL A 159 1.23 -15.69 -5.14
N LEU A 160 2.04 -16.64 -4.67
CA LEU A 160 3.24 -17.10 -5.39
C LEU A 160 2.88 -17.70 -6.76
N LYS A 161 1.84 -18.54 -6.81
CA LYS A 161 1.32 -19.12 -8.06
C LYS A 161 0.90 -18.03 -9.04
N LEU A 162 0.24 -16.98 -8.55
CA LEU A 162 -0.15 -15.85 -9.38
C LEU A 162 1.06 -15.07 -9.90
N GLY A 163 2.07 -14.85 -9.07
CA GLY A 163 3.32 -14.17 -9.49
C GLY A 163 3.96 -14.88 -10.69
N MET A 164 4.07 -16.22 -10.63
CA MET A 164 4.56 -17.03 -11.76
C MET A 164 3.68 -16.91 -12.99
N LYS A 165 2.35 -16.98 -12.85
CA LYS A 165 1.41 -16.81 -13.95
C LYS A 165 1.53 -15.44 -14.63
N LEU A 166 1.67 -14.35 -13.86
CA LEU A 166 1.87 -13.02 -14.41
C LEU A 166 3.17 -12.93 -15.21
N LYS A 167 4.25 -13.55 -14.72
CA LYS A 167 5.51 -13.67 -15.46
C LYS A 167 5.33 -14.43 -16.78
N GLU A 168 4.63 -15.56 -16.78
CA GLU A 168 4.31 -16.34 -18.00
C GLU A 168 3.47 -15.53 -19.00
N GLN A 169 2.62 -14.63 -18.52
CA GLN A 169 1.84 -13.69 -19.33
C GLN A 169 2.69 -12.53 -19.89
N GLY A 170 3.98 -12.49 -19.53
CA GLY A 170 4.95 -11.52 -20.03
C GLY A 170 5.09 -10.29 -19.17
N ALA A 171 4.73 -10.35 -17.88
CA ALA A 171 5.09 -9.28 -16.94
C ALA A 171 6.62 -9.21 -16.78
N GLU A 172 7.18 -8.02 -16.93
CA GLU A 172 8.60 -7.73 -16.72
C GLU A 172 8.91 -7.37 -15.27
N VAL A 173 7.90 -6.86 -14.57
CA VAL A 173 7.95 -6.51 -13.15
C VAL A 173 6.63 -6.85 -12.48
N ILE A 174 6.66 -7.31 -11.24
CA ILE A 174 5.46 -7.53 -10.42
C ILE A 174 5.31 -6.37 -9.44
N ALA A 175 4.20 -5.65 -9.57
CA ALA A 175 3.79 -4.61 -8.62
C ALA A 175 2.79 -5.19 -7.63
N LEU A 176 3.12 -5.14 -6.33
CA LEU A 176 2.26 -5.59 -5.25
C LEU A 176 1.18 -4.53 -4.98
N ALA A 177 -0.02 -4.79 -5.46
CA ALA A 177 -1.14 -3.86 -5.46
C ALA A 177 -2.08 -4.02 -4.24
N CYS A 178 -1.52 -4.49 -3.14
CA CYS A 178 -2.15 -4.51 -1.81
C CYS A 178 -1.06 -4.45 -0.74
N THR A 179 -1.16 -3.52 0.19
CA THR A 179 -0.17 -3.39 1.26
C THR A 179 -0.19 -4.55 2.28
N GLY A 180 -1.26 -5.35 2.31
CA GLY A 180 -1.31 -6.63 3.03
C GLY A 180 -0.26 -7.63 2.54
N LEU A 181 0.15 -7.55 1.27
CA LEU A 181 1.24 -8.36 0.72
C LEU A 181 2.61 -8.00 1.34
N ALA A 182 2.81 -6.73 1.72
CA ALA A 182 3.99 -6.33 2.48
C ALA A 182 3.95 -6.90 3.90
N THR A 183 2.77 -6.93 4.55
CA THR A 183 2.60 -7.49 5.90
C THR A 183 3.06 -8.96 5.96
N ILE A 184 2.78 -9.76 4.93
CA ILE A 184 3.21 -11.17 4.87
C ILE A 184 4.63 -11.37 4.32
N GLY A 185 5.33 -10.29 3.96
CA GLY A 185 6.73 -10.32 3.48
C GLY A 185 6.94 -11.05 2.16
N ILE A 186 5.91 -11.17 1.31
CA ILE A 186 5.90 -12.03 0.11
C ILE A 186 6.93 -11.62 -0.94
N ALA A 187 7.37 -10.36 -0.95
CA ALA A 187 8.32 -9.86 -1.94
C ALA A 187 9.67 -10.58 -1.95
N LYS A 188 10.04 -11.23 -0.83
CA LYS A 188 11.27 -12.02 -0.71
C LYS A 188 11.14 -13.42 -1.34
N ASP A 189 9.92 -13.88 -1.54
CA ASP A 189 9.60 -15.22 -2.05
C ASP A 189 9.18 -15.21 -3.53
N LEU A 190 8.90 -14.02 -4.10
CA LEU A 190 8.56 -13.78 -5.51
C LEU A 190 9.81 -13.56 -6.36
#